data_485e33315b3c093f733bab9e9bcce34f
#
_entry.id   485e33315b3c093f733bab9e9bcce34f
#
_cell.length_a   1.000
_cell.length_b   1.000
_cell.length_c   1.000
_cell.angle_alpha   90.00
_cell.angle_beta   90.00
_cell.angle_gamma   90.00
#
_symmetry.space_group_name_H-M   'P 1'
#
loop_
_entity.id
_entity.type
_entity.pdbx_description
1 polymer ?
#
loop_
_entity_poly.entity_id
_entity_poly.type
_entity_poly.pdbx_seq_one_letter_code
_entity_poly.pdbx_strand_id
1 'polypeptide(L)'
;MPLELHQTSFTRIASWEQMKLLSVNVGLPRDIEWNGKLVRTSIFKEPVQGRVRVAQLNLDGDQQSDLSVHGGIDKAVYAYPSEHYPSWRGELPGIDLPRGVFGENFTTEGLLEETVYIGDRLRIGSAHFVVTQPRMPCFKLGVRFNRPDIVKRFLQSGRAGFYLAVLVEGEITAGDSIELLPRAHNGITVADIISLYRTDATNQELLRRATELASLPKAWRDYFRKRLWNPDD
;
A
#
# COMPACT_ATOMS: atom_id res chain seq x y z
N MET A 1 -45.34 -41.38 -2.63
CA MET A 1 -44.62 -40.25 -3.29
C MET A 1 -43.68 -39.65 -2.26
N PRO A 2 -42.38 -39.82 -2.42
CA PRO A 2 -41.43 -39.18 -1.53
C PRO A 2 -41.10 -37.75 -2.05
N LEU A 3 -41.09 -36.80 -1.14
CA LEU A 3 -40.70 -35.40 -1.34
C LEU A 3 -39.19 -35.33 -1.62
N GLU A 4 -38.83 -34.84 -2.80
CA GLU A 4 -37.46 -34.50 -3.15
C GLU A 4 -37.04 -33.22 -2.40
N LEU A 5 -36.07 -33.37 -1.51
CA LEU A 5 -35.36 -32.24 -0.90
C LEU A 5 -34.45 -31.63 -1.93
N HIS A 6 -34.79 -30.44 -2.42
CA HIS A 6 -33.87 -29.59 -3.19
C HIS A 6 -32.65 -29.23 -2.33
N GLN A 7 -31.53 -29.85 -2.66
CA GLN A 7 -30.22 -29.40 -2.19
C GLN A 7 -29.93 -28.02 -2.82
N THR A 8 -30.10 -26.97 -2.02
CA THR A 8 -29.57 -25.65 -2.36
C THR A 8 -28.05 -25.75 -2.41
N SER A 9 -27.51 -25.58 -3.61
CA SER A 9 -26.07 -25.50 -3.86
C SER A 9 -25.47 -24.34 -3.02
N PHE A 10 -24.70 -24.70 -2.02
CA PHE A 10 -23.81 -23.74 -1.36
C PHE A 10 -22.85 -23.21 -2.40
N THR A 11 -23.02 -21.95 -2.74
CA THR A 11 -22.12 -21.18 -3.58
C THR A 11 -20.70 -21.32 -3.03
N ARG A 12 -19.82 -21.80 -3.88
CA ARG A 12 -18.39 -21.99 -3.70
C ARG A 12 -17.81 -20.79 -2.96
N ILE A 13 -17.45 -20.97 -1.68
CA ILE A 13 -16.64 -20.02 -0.94
C ILE A 13 -15.34 -19.93 -1.71
N ALA A 14 -15.02 -18.73 -2.19
CA ALA A 14 -13.77 -18.47 -2.90
C ALA A 14 -12.62 -19.09 -2.11
N SER A 15 -11.80 -19.90 -2.79
CA SER A 15 -10.55 -20.40 -2.24
C SER A 15 -9.80 -19.20 -1.67
N TRP A 16 -9.53 -19.22 -0.37
CA TRP A 16 -8.65 -18.24 0.26
C TRP A 16 -7.28 -18.43 -0.38
N GLU A 17 -7.00 -17.69 -1.46
CA GLU A 17 -5.66 -17.61 -2.00
C GLU A 17 -4.79 -17.11 -0.86
N GLN A 18 -3.79 -17.91 -0.54
CA GLN A 18 -2.96 -17.69 0.63
C GLN A 18 -2.15 -16.41 0.40
N MET A 19 -2.54 -15.31 1.07
CA MET A 19 -1.82 -14.05 1.00
C MET A 19 -0.37 -14.26 1.44
N LYS A 20 0.58 -13.75 0.65
CA LYS A 20 2.02 -14.00 0.85
C LYS A 20 2.86 -12.74 0.78
N LEU A 21 3.92 -12.72 1.56
CA LEU A 21 5.03 -11.80 1.43
C LEU A 21 6.04 -12.38 0.43
N LEU A 22 5.99 -11.93 -0.81
CA LEU A 22 6.86 -12.47 -1.87
C LEU A 22 8.29 -11.97 -1.82
N SER A 23 8.50 -10.76 -1.26
CA SER A 23 9.82 -10.16 -1.12
C SER A 23 9.83 -9.12 -0.02
N VAL A 24 10.93 -9.06 0.73
CA VAL A 24 11.29 -7.95 1.61
C VAL A 24 12.36 -7.15 0.92
N ASN A 25 12.14 -5.84 0.74
CA ASN A 25 13.05 -4.98 0.01
C ASN A 25 13.48 -3.81 0.90
N VAL A 26 14.77 -3.54 0.93
CA VAL A 26 15.37 -2.47 1.74
C VAL A 26 16.26 -1.57 0.91
N GLY A 27 16.48 -0.35 1.36
CA GLY A 27 17.35 0.61 0.67
C GLY A 27 17.83 1.72 1.58
N LEU A 28 19.12 2.00 1.53
CA LEU A 28 19.72 3.12 2.23
C LEU A 28 19.66 4.40 1.38
N PRO A 29 19.66 5.59 2.02
CA PRO A 29 19.73 6.87 1.31
C PRO A 29 20.99 6.96 0.44
N ARG A 30 20.80 7.31 -0.83
CA ARG A 30 21.88 7.62 -1.77
C ARG A 30 21.59 8.88 -2.56
N ASP A 31 22.63 9.52 -3.04
CA ASP A 31 22.53 10.71 -3.84
C ASP A 31 22.57 10.34 -5.32
N ILE A 32 21.56 10.79 -6.07
CA ILE A 32 21.38 10.52 -7.50
C ILE A 32 21.29 11.86 -8.23
N GLU A 33 22.02 12.01 -9.32
CA GLU A 33 21.84 13.16 -10.20
C GLU A 33 20.56 12.99 -11.03
N TRP A 34 19.69 14.01 -10.98
CA TRP A 34 18.43 14.05 -11.69
C TRP A 34 18.16 15.48 -12.18
N ASN A 35 18.04 15.65 -13.49
CA ASN A 35 17.83 16.97 -14.13
C ASN A 35 18.83 18.04 -13.64
N GLY A 36 20.11 17.68 -13.54
CA GLY A 36 21.18 18.58 -13.10
C GLY A 36 21.17 18.94 -11.61
N LYS A 37 20.39 18.19 -10.79
CA LYS A 37 20.33 18.38 -9.34
C LYS A 37 20.62 17.09 -8.61
N LEU A 38 21.31 17.19 -7.48
CA LEU A 38 21.52 16.06 -6.59
C LEU A 38 20.26 15.79 -5.76
N VAL A 39 19.73 14.58 -5.86
CA VAL A 39 18.52 14.14 -5.15
C VAL A 39 18.88 13.01 -4.19
N ARG A 40 18.74 13.26 -2.89
CA ARG A 40 18.90 12.22 -1.87
C ARG A 40 17.62 11.38 -1.75
N THR A 41 17.78 10.06 -1.92
CA THR A 41 16.61 9.16 -1.98
C THR A 41 16.93 7.73 -1.53
N SER A 42 15.95 7.08 -0.90
CA SER A 42 15.96 5.65 -0.54
C SER A 42 14.98 4.83 -1.39
N ILE A 43 14.54 5.36 -2.53
CA ILE A 43 13.54 4.68 -3.39
C ILE A 43 14.11 3.44 -4.09
N PHE A 44 15.42 3.33 -4.16
CA PHE A 44 16.10 2.20 -4.78
C PHE A 44 16.21 1.05 -3.79
N LYS A 45 15.09 0.35 -3.61
CA LYS A 45 15.02 -0.82 -2.74
C LYS A 45 15.37 -2.07 -3.50
N GLU A 46 16.03 -2.99 -2.81
CA GLU A 46 16.51 -4.26 -3.36
C GLU A 46 16.07 -5.41 -2.44
N PRO A 47 15.70 -6.57 -3.02
CA PRO A 47 15.33 -7.74 -2.25
C PRO A 47 16.46 -8.21 -1.33
N VAL A 48 16.12 -8.55 -0.10
CA VAL A 48 17.05 -9.16 0.85
C VAL A 48 16.65 -10.60 1.17
N GLN A 49 17.63 -11.40 1.50
CA GLN A 49 17.45 -12.80 1.89
C GLN A 49 17.49 -12.95 3.41
N GLY A 50 16.81 -13.99 3.91
CA GLY A 50 16.80 -14.31 5.32
C GLY A 50 15.79 -13.47 6.12
N ARG A 51 15.95 -13.51 7.44
CA ARG A 51 15.08 -12.79 8.37
C ARG A 51 15.44 -11.32 8.44
N VAL A 52 14.43 -10.48 8.46
CA VAL A 52 14.55 -9.03 8.61
C VAL A 52 13.77 -8.61 9.85
N ARG A 53 14.42 -7.89 10.75
CA ARG A 53 13.74 -7.28 11.90
C ARG A 53 12.89 -6.10 11.44
N VAL A 54 11.67 -6.07 11.96
CA VAL A 54 10.72 -4.97 11.83
C VAL A 54 10.77 -4.15 13.10
N ALA A 55 11.20 -2.90 13.00
CA ALA A 55 11.12 -1.91 14.07
C ALA A 55 9.93 -0.98 13.85
N GLN A 56 9.59 -0.17 14.84
CA GLN A 56 8.40 0.68 14.82
C GLN A 56 8.34 1.64 13.62
N LEU A 57 9.47 2.10 13.12
CA LEU A 57 9.54 3.12 12.06
C LEU A 57 10.10 2.63 10.74
N ASN A 58 10.73 1.45 10.70
CA ASN A 58 11.37 0.91 9.50
C ASN A 58 11.72 -0.58 9.65
N LEU A 59 12.38 -1.12 8.64
CA LEU A 59 12.99 -2.45 8.63
C LEU A 59 14.50 -2.32 8.82
N ASP A 60 15.13 -3.32 9.41
CA ASP A 60 16.60 -3.40 9.43
C ASP A 60 17.14 -3.39 7.99
N GLY A 61 18.16 -2.56 7.76
CA GLY A 61 18.74 -2.33 6.42
C GLY A 61 17.98 -1.32 5.56
N ASP A 62 16.84 -0.82 6.03
CA ASP A 62 16.07 0.24 5.36
C ASP A 62 16.18 1.57 6.11
N GLN A 63 16.19 2.67 5.35
CA GLN A 63 16.16 4.00 5.93
C GLN A 63 15.43 4.98 5.01
N GLN A 64 14.50 5.75 5.56
CA GLN A 64 13.85 6.85 4.83
C GLN A 64 14.80 8.04 4.73
N SER A 65 14.89 8.63 3.52
CA SER A 65 15.80 9.76 3.24
C SER A 65 15.27 11.13 3.65
N ASP A 66 13.96 11.22 3.94
CA ASP A 66 13.27 12.47 4.26
C ASP A 66 12.06 12.17 5.17
N LEU A 67 12.28 12.33 6.46
CA LEU A 67 11.27 12.04 7.48
C LEU A 67 10.14 13.09 7.52
N SER A 68 10.34 14.28 6.94
CA SER A 68 9.31 15.33 6.91
C SER A 68 8.12 14.96 6.00
N VAL A 69 8.37 14.15 4.96
CA VAL A 69 7.38 13.80 3.93
C VAL A 69 7.20 12.29 3.75
N HIS A 70 8.27 11.51 3.91
CA HIS A 70 8.33 10.09 3.54
C HIS A 70 8.62 9.16 4.72
N GLY A 71 8.23 9.51 5.93
CA GLY A 71 8.48 8.71 7.10
C GLY A 71 7.41 8.88 8.16
N GLY A 72 7.73 8.43 9.36
CA GLY A 72 6.84 8.46 10.51
C GLY A 72 6.06 7.18 10.68
N ILE A 73 5.35 7.10 11.81
CA ILE A 73 4.65 5.89 12.26
C ILE A 73 3.65 5.35 11.22
N ASP A 74 2.94 6.24 10.52
CA ASP A 74 1.91 5.86 9.55
C ASP A 74 2.49 5.41 8.19
N LYS A 75 3.80 5.50 8.00
CA LYS A 75 4.51 5.17 6.75
C LYS A 75 5.76 4.33 7.01
N ALA A 76 5.72 3.49 8.05
CA ALA A 76 6.87 2.67 8.43
C ALA A 76 7.26 1.67 7.34
N VAL A 77 6.26 1.08 6.67
CA VAL A 77 6.45 0.06 5.63
C VAL A 77 5.52 0.34 4.46
N TYR A 78 6.03 0.26 3.25
CA TYR A 78 5.25 0.35 2.02
C TYR A 78 5.05 -1.03 1.42
N ALA A 79 3.80 -1.45 1.25
CA ALA A 79 3.38 -2.70 0.61
C ALA A 79 2.86 -2.44 -0.80
N TYR A 80 3.23 -3.31 -1.75
CA TYR A 80 2.82 -3.21 -3.15
C TYR A 80 2.40 -4.58 -3.71
N PRO A 81 1.18 -4.72 -4.26
CA PRO A 81 0.68 -5.96 -4.84
C PRO A 81 1.48 -6.39 -6.08
N SER A 82 1.93 -7.63 -6.10
CA SER A 82 2.66 -8.21 -7.25
C SER A 82 1.79 -8.33 -8.49
N GLU A 83 0.49 -8.39 -8.32
CA GLU A 83 -0.54 -8.46 -9.37
C GLU A 83 -0.49 -7.26 -10.33
N HIS A 84 0.07 -6.15 -9.89
CA HIS A 84 0.24 -4.96 -10.73
C HIS A 84 1.42 -5.02 -11.69
N TYR A 85 2.42 -5.86 -11.40
CA TYR A 85 3.63 -5.96 -12.20
C TYR A 85 3.40 -6.36 -13.67
N PRO A 86 2.52 -7.35 -14.01
CA PRO A 86 2.22 -7.68 -15.39
C PRO A 86 1.69 -6.49 -16.19
N SER A 87 0.78 -5.71 -15.62
CA SER A 87 0.27 -4.50 -16.27
C SER A 87 1.37 -3.47 -16.52
N TRP A 88 2.24 -3.24 -15.53
CA TRP A 88 3.37 -2.33 -15.70
C TRP A 88 4.38 -2.81 -16.74
N ARG A 89 4.64 -4.12 -16.86
CA ARG A 89 5.48 -4.66 -17.93
C ARG A 89 4.91 -4.37 -19.31
N GLY A 90 3.59 -4.43 -19.46
CA GLY A 90 2.91 -4.04 -20.70
C GLY A 90 3.00 -2.55 -21.01
N GLU A 91 2.92 -1.68 -19.97
CA GLU A 91 2.97 -0.22 -20.12
C GLU A 91 4.39 0.35 -20.26
N LEU A 92 5.40 -0.38 -19.82
CA LEU A 92 6.81 0.04 -19.76
C LEU A 92 7.72 -0.99 -20.48
N PRO A 93 7.50 -1.24 -21.78
CA PRO A 93 8.29 -2.22 -22.51
C PRO A 93 9.78 -1.85 -22.50
N GLY A 94 10.64 -2.85 -22.29
CA GLY A 94 12.10 -2.66 -22.24
C GLY A 94 12.65 -2.14 -20.91
N ILE A 95 11.79 -1.88 -19.92
CA ILE A 95 12.23 -1.52 -18.57
C ILE A 95 12.17 -2.77 -17.69
N ASP A 96 13.29 -3.09 -17.04
CA ASP A 96 13.31 -4.14 -16.02
C ASP A 96 12.55 -3.71 -14.76
N LEU A 97 11.68 -4.59 -14.28
CA LEU A 97 10.83 -4.33 -13.12
C LEU A 97 11.11 -5.40 -12.04
N PRO A 98 12.24 -5.34 -11.35
CA PRO A 98 12.51 -6.20 -10.21
C PRO A 98 11.61 -5.83 -9.03
N ARG A 99 11.43 -6.75 -8.08
CA ARG A 99 10.74 -6.44 -6.82
C ARG A 99 11.46 -5.31 -6.09
N GLY A 100 10.70 -4.40 -5.48
CA GLY A 100 11.24 -3.17 -4.88
C GLY A 100 11.34 -1.98 -5.85
N VAL A 101 11.02 -2.17 -7.15
CA VAL A 101 11.19 -1.13 -8.17
C VAL A 101 10.30 0.10 -7.96
N PHE A 102 9.12 -0.08 -7.38
CA PHE A 102 8.22 1.04 -7.04
C PHE A 102 8.59 1.69 -5.71
N GLY A 103 9.68 1.24 -5.08
CA GLY A 103 10.13 1.73 -3.77
C GLY A 103 9.43 1.04 -2.59
N GLU A 104 8.76 -0.09 -2.85
CA GLU A 104 8.07 -0.86 -1.83
C GLU A 104 9.05 -1.67 -0.97
N ASN A 105 8.74 -1.75 0.33
CA ASN A 105 9.39 -2.65 1.27
C ASN A 105 8.88 -4.08 1.15
N PHE A 106 7.57 -4.24 0.96
CA PHE A 106 6.91 -5.53 0.80
C PHE A 106 6.33 -5.66 -0.60
N THR A 107 6.80 -6.64 -1.36
CA THR A 107 6.07 -7.11 -2.54
C THR A 107 5.15 -8.23 -2.07
N THR A 108 3.85 -8.03 -2.16
CA THR A 108 2.82 -8.93 -1.62
C THR A 108 2.03 -9.63 -2.73
N GLU A 109 1.35 -10.71 -2.40
CA GLU A 109 0.36 -11.39 -3.22
C GLU A 109 -0.95 -11.53 -2.45
N GLY A 110 -2.09 -11.32 -3.12
CA GLY A 110 -3.42 -11.44 -2.53
C GLY A 110 -3.92 -10.21 -1.75
N LEU A 111 -3.19 -9.09 -1.76
CA LEU A 111 -3.55 -7.86 -1.03
C LEU A 111 -3.80 -6.69 -1.99
N LEU A 112 -4.93 -6.72 -2.71
CA LEU A 112 -5.31 -5.64 -3.64
C LEU A 112 -6.00 -4.48 -2.92
N GLU A 113 -5.85 -3.28 -3.46
CA GLU A 113 -6.40 -2.04 -2.92
C GLU A 113 -7.92 -2.08 -2.76
N GLU A 114 -8.62 -2.86 -3.60
CA GLU A 114 -10.07 -3.03 -3.58
C GLU A 114 -10.54 -3.93 -2.42
N THR A 115 -9.67 -4.77 -1.89
CA THR A 115 -10.00 -5.77 -0.86
C THR A 115 -9.37 -5.47 0.50
N VAL A 116 -8.37 -4.58 0.52
CA VAL A 116 -7.69 -4.14 1.74
C VAL A 116 -8.33 -2.84 2.24
N TYR A 117 -8.67 -2.81 3.52
CA TYR A 117 -9.34 -1.68 4.16
C TYR A 117 -8.37 -0.88 5.04
N ILE A 118 -8.56 0.41 5.11
CA ILE A 118 -7.87 1.25 6.08
C ILE A 118 -8.24 0.78 7.50
N GLY A 119 -7.22 0.48 8.30
CA GLY A 119 -7.37 -0.10 9.63
C GLY A 119 -7.33 -1.63 9.68
N ASP A 120 -7.26 -2.32 8.54
CA ASP A 120 -6.99 -3.77 8.52
C ASP A 120 -5.69 -4.08 9.26
N ARG A 121 -5.74 -5.11 10.11
CA ARG A 121 -4.59 -5.58 10.85
C ARG A 121 -4.05 -6.85 10.22
N LEU A 122 -2.76 -6.88 10.00
CA LEU A 122 -2.06 -8.00 9.36
C LEU A 122 -1.04 -8.57 10.32
N ARG A 123 -0.90 -9.89 10.33
CA ARG A 123 0.24 -10.59 10.92
C ARG A 123 1.10 -11.18 9.82
N ILE A 124 2.41 -10.93 9.87
CA ILE A 124 3.42 -11.45 8.94
C ILE A 124 4.61 -11.90 9.80
N GLY A 125 4.98 -13.17 9.73
CA GLY A 125 5.97 -13.72 10.66
C GLY A 125 5.55 -13.48 12.12
N SER A 126 6.39 -12.82 12.91
CA SER A 126 6.07 -12.43 14.29
C SER A 126 5.66 -10.95 14.43
N ALA A 127 5.70 -10.15 13.35
CA ALA A 127 5.34 -8.74 13.37
C ALA A 127 3.84 -8.53 13.07
N HIS A 128 3.28 -7.46 13.68
CA HIS A 128 1.90 -7.04 13.40
C HIS A 128 1.86 -5.64 12.82
N PHE A 129 0.97 -5.44 11.88
CA PHE A 129 0.83 -4.20 11.13
C PHE A 129 -0.62 -3.72 11.10
N VAL A 130 -0.81 -2.43 10.80
CA VAL A 130 -2.11 -1.86 10.44
C VAL A 130 -1.99 -1.06 9.16
N VAL A 131 -2.98 -1.23 8.28
CA VAL A 131 -3.10 -0.46 7.02
C VAL A 131 -3.52 0.97 7.35
N THR A 132 -2.77 1.95 6.87
CA THR A 132 -2.98 3.37 7.22
C THR A 132 -3.49 4.22 6.08
N GLN A 133 -2.87 4.15 4.90
CA GLN A 133 -3.17 5.04 3.78
C GLN A 133 -2.62 4.49 2.46
N PRO A 134 -3.19 4.88 1.29
CA PRO A 134 -2.57 4.61 0.01
C PRO A 134 -1.24 5.36 -0.12
N ARG A 135 -0.35 4.81 -0.95
CA ARG A 135 0.88 5.50 -1.30
C ARG A 135 0.64 6.50 -2.42
N MET A 136 0.91 7.78 -2.16
CA MET A 136 0.89 8.79 -3.21
C MET A 136 2.27 8.90 -3.88
N PRO A 137 2.35 8.87 -5.23
CA PRO A 137 3.63 8.95 -5.91
C PRO A 137 4.22 10.36 -5.77
N CYS A 138 5.54 10.44 -5.66
CA CYS A 138 6.29 11.69 -5.70
C CYS A 138 7.32 11.65 -6.83
N PHE A 139 7.99 12.78 -7.09
CA PHE A 139 8.99 12.90 -8.16
C PHE A 139 10.15 11.89 -8.04
N LYS A 140 10.42 11.35 -6.84
CA LYS A 140 11.44 10.31 -6.63
C LYS A 140 11.12 9.02 -7.40
N LEU A 141 9.84 8.75 -7.68
CA LEU A 141 9.46 7.66 -8.59
C LEU A 141 9.97 7.93 -10.02
N GLY A 142 9.91 9.20 -10.47
CA GLY A 142 10.52 9.63 -11.72
C GLY A 142 12.04 9.40 -11.75
N VAL A 143 12.72 9.70 -10.64
CA VAL A 143 14.17 9.43 -10.47
C VAL A 143 14.44 7.92 -10.61
N ARG A 144 13.64 7.06 -9.95
CA ARG A 144 13.81 5.59 -9.97
C ARG A 144 13.68 5.01 -11.38
N PHE A 145 12.72 5.49 -12.16
CA PHE A 145 12.43 5.01 -13.51
C PHE A 145 13.17 5.79 -14.60
N ASN A 146 13.91 6.82 -14.25
CA ASN A 146 14.48 7.80 -15.19
C ASN A 146 13.40 8.36 -16.16
N ARG A 147 12.18 8.59 -15.64
CA ARG A 147 11.00 9.01 -16.42
C ARG A 147 10.10 9.94 -15.62
N PRO A 148 9.96 11.23 -15.99
CA PRO A 148 9.09 12.14 -15.24
C PRO A 148 7.60 11.82 -15.39
N ASP A 149 7.16 11.20 -16.48
CA ASP A 149 5.76 10.85 -16.75
C ASP A 149 5.23 9.70 -15.88
N ILE A 150 6.13 8.89 -15.28
CA ILE A 150 5.72 7.73 -14.47
C ILE A 150 4.89 8.15 -13.26
N VAL A 151 5.13 9.33 -12.67
CA VAL A 151 4.36 9.83 -11.53
C VAL A 151 2.89 10.01 -11.89
N LYS A 152 2.62 10.64 -13.05
CA LYS A 152 1.26 10.82 -13.56
C LYS A 152 0.61 9.50 -13.91
N ARG A 153 1.31 8.61 -14.62
CA ARG A 153 0.82 7.27 -14.96
C ARG A 153 0.47 6.47 -13.72
N PHE A 154 1.35 6.46 -12.73
CA PHE A 154 1.15 5.75 -11.47
C PHE A 154 -0.10 6.26 -10.74
N LEU A 155 -0.26 7.57 -10.62
CA LEU A 155 -1.45 8.17 -10.01
C LEU A 155 -2.71 7.81 -10.80
N GLN A 156 -2.68 7.90 -12.13
CA GLN A 156 -3.82 7.59 -12.97
C GLN A 156 -4.22 6.11 -12.97
N SER A 157 -3.28 5.21 -12.77
CA SER A 157 -3.54 3.76 -12.75
C SER A 157 -4.41 3.32 -11.57
N GLY A 158 -4.37 4.03 -10.45
CA GLY A 158 -4.98 3.59 -9.18
C GLY A 158 -4.23 2.46 -8.46
N ARG A 159 -3.20 1.90 -9.08
CA ARG A 159 -2.34 0.82 -8.55
C ARG A 159 -1.28 1.43 -7.62
N ALA A 160 -1.70 1.84 -6.45
CA ALA A 160 -0.89 2.67 -5.55
C ALA A 160 -0.11 1.85 -4.51
N GLY A 161 -0.61 0.66 -4.15
CA GLY A 161 -0.19 0.01 -2.92
C GLY A 161 -0.57 0.87 -1.70
N PHE A 162 -0.10 0.50 -0.54
CA PHE A 162 -0.48 1.15 0.71
C PHE A 162 0.63 1.11 1.75
N TYR A 163 0.56 2.03 2.68
CA TYR A 163 1.44 2.06 3.84
C TYR A 163 0.87 1.28 5.01
N LEU A 164 1.80 0.75 5.79
CA LEU A 164 1.57 0.03 7.02
C LEU A 164 2.28 0.74 8.18
N ALA A 165 1.59 0.89 9.30
CA ALA A 165 2.21 1.17 10.59
C ALA A 165 2.52 -0.16 11.31
N VAL A 166 3.59 -0.19 12.09
CA VAL A 166 3.98 -1.34 12.91
C VAL A 166 3.26 -1.26 14.25
N LEU A 167 2.46 -2.28 14.57
CA LEU A 167 1.78 -2.42 15.86
C LEU A 167 2.61 -3.23 16.86
N VAL A 168 3.27 -4.29 16.37
CA VAL A 168 4.14 -5.15 17.14
C VAL A 168 5.40 -5.40 16.31
N GLU A 169 6.55 -5.05 16.87
CA GLU A 169 7.85 -5.37 16.28
C GLU A 169 8.05 -6.88 16.21
N GLY A 170 8.86 -7.34 15.27
CA GLY A 170 9.12 -8.77 15.10
C GLY A 170 10.08 -9.05 13.97
N GLU A 171 10.06 -10.27 13.47
CA GLU A 171 10.87 -10.72 12.35
C GLU A 171 9.99 -11.28 11.24
N ILE A 172 10.38 -11.00 10.00
CA ILE A 172 9.71 -11.44 8.78
C ILE A 172 10.74 -12.01 7.80
N THR A 173 10.27 -12.83 6.88
CA THR A 173 11.09 -13.29 5.75
C THR A 173 10.24 -13.42 4.49
N ALA A 174 10.87 -13.34 3.33
CA ALA A 174 10.20 -13.64 2.07
C ALA A 174 9.66 -15.08 2.09
N GLY A 175 8.41 -15.27 1.68
CA GLY A 175 7.68 -16.54 1.76
C GLY A 175 6.72 -16.65 2.95
N ASP A 176 6.80 -15.75 3.94
CA ASP A 176 5.85 -15.74 5.05
C ASP A 176 4.42 -15.57 4.56
N SER A 177 3.49 -16.30 5.17
CA SER A 177 2.06 -16.07 4.99
C SER A 177 1.65 -14.75 5.63
N ILE A 178 0.72 -14.06 4.99
CA ILE A 178 0.07 -12.87 5.54
C ILE A 178 -1.29 -13.29 6.08
N GLU A 179 -1.52 -13.03 7.35
CA GLU A 179 -2.80 -13.32 8.00
C GLU A 179 -3.55 -12.02 8.26
N LEU A 180 -4.76 -11.93 7.71
CA LEU A 180 -5.68 -10.85 8.02
C LEU A 180 -6.38 -11.14 9.34
N LEU A 181 -6.16 -10.28 10.34
CA LEU A 181 -6.79 -10.42 11.64
C LEU A 181 -8.26 -9.96 11.58
N PRO A 182 -9.13 -10.48 12.48
CA PRO A 182 -10.54 -10.10 12.49
C PRO A 182 -10.72 -8.58 12.59
N ARG A 183 -11.62 -8.04 11.76
CA ARG A 183 -11.97 -6.61 11.70
C ARG A 183 -13.43 -6.35 12.07
N ALA A 184 -13.70 -5.14 12.55
CA ALA A 184 -15.07 -4.64 12.63
C ALA A 184 -15.60 -4.31 11.22
N HIS A 185 -16.88 -4.58 10.96
CA HIS A 185 -17.51 -4.37 9.64
C HIS A 185 -17.62 -2.87 9.27
N ASN A 186 -17.71 -2.59 7.96
CA ASN A 186 -17.94 -1.29 7.32
C ASN A 186 -16.71 -0.37 7.17
N GLY A 187 -15.57 -0.95 6.82
CA GLY A 187 -14.37 -0.18 6.47
C GLY A 187 -14.50 0.59 5.16
N ILE A 188 -13.47 1.41 4.89
CA ILE A 188 -13.20 2.10 3.64
C ILE A 188 -11.98 1.44 3.04
N THR A 189 -12.04 1.03 1.78
CA THR A 189 -10.91 0.37 1.12
C THR A 189 -9.79 1.35 0.78
N VAL A 190 -8.60 0.85 0.53
CA VAL A 190 -7.51 1.66 -0.02
C VAL A 190 -7.91 2.27 -1.37
N ALA A 191 -8.61 1.52 -2.22
CA ALA A 191 -9.12 1.98 -3.50
C ALA A 191 -10.14 3.12 -3.36
N ASP A 192 -11.01 3.07 -2.34
CA ASP A 192 -11.95 4.16 -2.03
C ASP A 192 -11.21 5.47 -1.73
N ILE A 193 -10.16 5.42 -0.91
CA ILE A 193 -9.35 6.61 -0.59
C ILE A 193 -8.64 7.16 -1.83
N ILE A 194 -8.14 6.29 -2.71
CA ILE A 194 -7.54 6.70 -3.99
C ILE A 194 -8.59 7.37 -4.88
N SER A 195 -9.80 6.82 -4.97
CA SER A 195 -10.91 7.37 -5.74
C SER A 195 -11.31 8.75 -5.23
N LEU A 196 -11.52 8.91 -3.92
CA LEU A 196 -11.83 10.20 -3.28
C LEU A 196 -10.75 11.25 -3.56
N TYR A 197 -9.48 10.84 -3.59
CA TYR A 197 -8.37 11.74 -3.90
C TYR A 197 -8.38 12.19 -5.36
N ARG A 198 -8.63 11.27 -6.30
CA ARG A 198 -8.46 11.49 -7.75
C ARG A 198 -9.64 12.21 -8.40
N THR A 199 -10.85 11.80 -8.10
CA THR A 199 -12.02 12.17 -8.92
C THR A 199 -13.30 12.45 -8.14
N ASP A 200 -13.50 11.82 -7.00
CA ASP A 200 -14.82 11.70 -6.41
C ASP A 200 -15.07 12.66 -5.24
N ALA A 201 -14.84 13.97 -5.48
CA ALA A 201 -15.27 15.00 -4.54
C ALA A 201 -16.81 15.06 -4.37
N THR A 202 -17.56 14.33 -5.22
CA THR A 202 -19.04 14.33 -5.19
C THR A 202 -19.61 13.31 -4.22
N ASN A 203 -18.87 12.27 -3.86
CA ASN A 203 -19.32 11.26 -2.89
C ASN A 203 -19.19 11.77 -1.45
N GLN A 204 -20.12 12.64 -1.07
CA GLN A 204 -20.13 13.31 0.25
C GLN A 204 -20.25 12.32 1.42
N GLU A 205 -20.97 11.22 1.25
CA GLU A 205 -21.12 10.19 2.28
C GLU A 205 -19.76 9.48 2.54
N LEU A 206 -19.06 9.10 1.47
CA LEU A 206 -17.76 8.45 1.60
C LEU A 206 -16.68 9.42 2.15
N LEU A 207 -16.74 10.69 1.73
CA LEU A 207 -15.88 11.75 2.28
C LEU A 207 -16.09 11.90 3.79
N ARG A 208 -17.35 12.01 4.26
CA ARG A 208 -17.67 12.12 5.68
C ARG A 208 -17.13 10.94 6.46
N ARG A 209 -17.40 9.70 6.02
CA ARG A 209 -16.88 8.48 6.64
C ARG A 209 -15.35 8.46 6.69
N ALA A 210 -14.67 8.89 5.62
CA ALA A 210 -13.20 8.97 5.60
C ALA A 210 -12.66 9.97 6.64
N THR A 211 -13.36 11.08 6.91
CA THR A 211 -12.93 12.05 7.93
C THR A 211 -13.04 11.53 9.36
N GLU A 212 -13.89 10.53 9.60
CA GLU A 212 -14.15 9.93 10.92
C GLU A 212 -13.24 8.70 11.17
N LEU A 213 -12.55 8.19 10.15
CA LEU A 213 -11.78 6.96 10.21
C LEU A 213 -10.48 7.17 11.00
N ALA A 214 -10.44 6.70 12.26
CA ALA A 214 -9.32 6.91 13.17
C ALA A 214 -7.98 6.36 12.64
N SER A 215 -8.02 5.24 11.90
CA SER A 215 -6.83 4.61 11.30
C SER A 215 -6.28 5.38 10.10
N LEU A 216 -7.05 6.29 9.50
CA LEU A 216 -6.56 7.17 8.44
C LEU A 216 -5.79 8.34 9.06
N PRO A 217 -4.56 8.65 8.62
CA PRO A 217 -3.76 9.73 9.20
C PRO A 217 -4.46 11.08 9.17
N LYS A 218 -4.19 11.91 10.19
CA LYS A 218 -4.84 13.22 10.36
C LYS A 218 -4.76 14.09 9.11
N ALA A 219 -3.63 14.09 8.40
CA ALA A 219 -3.45 14.89 7.19
C ALA A 219 -4.46 14.53 6.08
N TRP A 220 -4.78 13.25 5.92
CA TRP A 220 -5.81 12.78 4.99
C TRP A 220 -7.20 13.19 5.45
N ARG A 221 -7.51 13.01 6.73
CA ARG A 221 -8.81 13.41 7.29
C ARG A 221 -9.05 14.91 7.14
N ASP A 222 -8.02 15.74 7.39
CA ASP A 222 -8.10 17.20 7.23
C ASP A 222 -8.24 17.60 5.75
N TYR A 223 -7.55 16.90 4.85
CA TYR A 223 -7.70 17.10 3.41
C TYR A 223 -9.14 16.82 2.94
N PHE A 224 -9.75 15.73 3.39
CA PHE A 224 -11.11 15.37 3.02
C PHE A 224 -12.16 16.29 3.67
N ARG A 225 -11.94 16.76 4.93
CA ARG A 225 -12.83 17.76 5.56
C ARG A 225 -12.97 19.04 4.73
N LYS A 226 -11.88 19.51 4.13
CA LYS A 226 -11.90 20.70 3.25
C LYS A 226 -12.68 20.50 1.95
N ARG A 227 -13.03 19.26 1.63
CA ARG A 227 -13.78 18.88 0.41
C ARG A 227 -15.24 18.50 0.71
N LEU A 228 -15.59 18.39 1.99
CA LEU A 228 -16.99 18.27 2.37
C LEU A 228 -17.72 19.56 1.99
N TRP A 229 -18.84 19.38 1.29
CA TRP A 229 -19.71 20.49 1.04
C TRP A 229 -20.34 20.96 2.35
N ASN A 230 -20.22 22.24 2.62
CA ASN A 230 -20.87 22.89 3.74
C ASN A 230 -22.04 23.69 3.16
N PRO A 231 -23.32 23.34 3.48
CA PRO A 231 -24.49 24.07 2.95
C PRO A 231 -24.54 25.52 3.41
N ASP A 232 -23.72 25.91 4.38
CA ASP A 232 -23.68 27.27 4.95
C ASP A 232 -22.55 28.15 4.34
N ASP A 233 -21.74 27.62 3.40
CA ASP A 233 -20.76 28.31 2.57
C ASP A 233 -21.38 28.65 1.20
#